data_e48f1840b1c1849736e9568b287f208b
#
_entry.id   e48f1840b1c1849736e9568b287f208b
#
_cell.length_a   1.000
_cell.length_b   1.000
_cell.length_c   1.000
_cell.angle_alpha   90.00
_cell.angle_beta   90.00
_cell.angle_gamma   90.00
#
_symmetry.space_group_name_H-M   'P 1'
#
loop_
_entity.id
_entity.type
_entity.pdbx_description
1 polymer ?
#
loop_
_entity_poly.entity_id
_entity_poly.type
_entity_poly.pdbx_seq_one_letter_code
_entity_poly.pdbx_strand_id
1 'polypeptide(L)'
;MKGQTLVLFAAVLLACATGPNPKQRRGAEIHYDLGVEALRGGRAQEALREFDEALKLDDQFPEAYLGRGLVYEFGFGKTSQAERDYRKALALRPSYPEAHNDLGQLLAKTGRADQALAEFDAALADMMYHEPYVARCNKGQALWRLGRKDEGIAEMKACLSQAPRYCDGRRELGRILLSEGRTQEAIDQLGVYADTCKRADAHLQLALARMKTGDAAGAKAEFEKCREMGQGQPEGEECARSLLLLK
;
A
#
# COMPACT_ATOMS: atom_id res chain seq x y z
N MET A 1 4.32 77.33 -10.54
CA MET A 1 3.68 76.15 -9.91
C MET A 1 4.51 74.95 -10.20
N LYS A 2 5.27 74.43 -9.22
CA LYS A 2 6.18 73.33 -9.35
C LYS A 2 5.49 72.03 -8.91
N GLY A 3 5.23 71.13 -9.85
CA GLY A 3 4.70 69.81 -9.56
C GLY A 3 5.78 68.89 -8.99
N GLN A 4 5.62 68.45 -7.76
CA GLN A 4 6.45 67.39 -7.15
C GLN A 4 5.89 66.05 -7.55
N THR A 5 6.65 65.31 -8.33
CA THR A 5 6.36 63.93 -8.67
C THR A 5 6.80 63.03 -7.52
N LEU A 6 5.87 62.48 -6.78
CA LEU A 6 6.11 61.53 -5.69
C LEU A 6 6.41 60.17 -6.32
N VAL A 7 7.68 59.74 -6.27
CA VAL A 7 8.09 58.39 -6.68
C VAL A 7 7.85 57.47 -5.49
N LEU A 8 6.79 56.65 -5.56
CA LEU A 8 6.55 55.56 -4.61
C LEU A 8 7.51 54.42 -4.95
N PHE A 9 8.55 54.27 -4.14
CA PHE A 9 9.36 53.05 -4.10
C PHE A 9 8.54 51.92 -3.43
N ALA A 10 7.94 51.05 -4.23
CA ALA A 10 7.42 49.79 -3.74
C ALA A 10 8.60 48.89 -3.33
N ALA A 11 8.87 48.82 -2.03
CA ALA A 11 9.79 47.81 -1.48
C ALA A 11 9.14 46.45 -1.66
N VAL A 12 9.52 45.73 -2.71
CA VAL A 12 9.26 44.29 -2.84
C VAL A 12 10.12 43.61 -1.78
N LEU A 13 9.48 43.30 -0.64
CA LEU A 13 10.05 42.36 0.33
C LEU A 13 10.14 41.00 -0.36
N LEU A 14 11.30 40.70 -0.94
CA LEU A 14 11.69 39.34 -1.26
C LEU A 14 11.78 38.61 0.10
N ALA A 15 10.69 37.94 0.48
CA ALA A 15 10.76 36.90 1.49
C ALA A 15 11.65 35.81 0.89
N CYS A 16 12.96 35.88 1.18
CA CYS A 16 13.84 34.75 0.98
C CYS A 16 13.24 33.60 1.78
N ALA A 17 12.57 32.69 1.09
CA ALA A 17 12.24 31.39 1.65
C ALA A 17 13.58 30.75 2.02
N THR A 18 13.91 30.84 3.32
CA THR A 18 15.12 30.22 3.85
C THR A 18 14.82 28.73 3.97
N GLY A 19 14.89 28.01 2.83
CA GLY A 19 14.93 26.55 2.83
C GLY A 19 16.14 26.07 3.65
N PRO A 20 16.16 24.79 4.02
CA PRO A 20 17.25 24.23 4.80
C PRO A 20 18.60 24.46 4.10
N ASN A 21 19.62 24.84 4.86
CA ASN A 21 20.95 24.93 4.30
C ASN A 21 21.51 23.55 3.92
N PRO A 22 22.57 23.46 3.10
CA PRO A 22 23.07 22.16 2.62
C PRO A 22 23.43 21.18 3.74
N LYS A 23 23.89 21.66 4.89
CA LYS A 23 24.20 20.80 6.04
C LYS A 23 22.95 20.24 6.69
N GLN A 24 21.90 21.07 6.83
CA GLN A 24 20.61 20.63 7.35
C GLN A 24 19.96 19.62 6.42
N ARG A 25 19.96 19.86 5.10
CA ARG A 25 19.42 18.92 4.12
C ARG A 25 20.12 17.57 4.19
N ARG A 26 21.45 17.56 4.22
CA ARG A 26 22.20 16.29 4.36
C ARG A 26 21.93 15.61 5.70
N GLY A 27 21.76 16.36 6.78
CA GLY A 27 21.32 15.81 8.07
C GLY A 27 19.93 15.17 7.99
N ALA A 28 18.99 15.83 7.31
CA ALA A 28 17.65 15.31 7.10
C ALA A 28 17.65 14.01 6.29
N GLU A 29 18.46 13.93 5.21
CA GLU A 29 18.64 12.72 4.42
C GLU A 29 19.17 11.54 5.24
N ILE A 30 20.18 11.78 6.11
CA ILE A 30 20.73 10.75 7.00
C ILE A 30 19.64 10.22 7.96
N HIS A 31 18.89 11.11 8.60
CA HIS A 31 17.83 10.69 9.51
C HIS A 31 16.68 9.99 8.75
N TYR A 32 16.36 10.41 7.54
CA TYR A 32 15.41 9.73 6.67
C TYR A 32 15.86 8.28 6.38
N ASP A 33 17.10 8.07 5.98
CA ASP A 33 17.65 6.74 5.69
C ASP A 33 17.62 5.82 6.91
N LEU A 34 17.98 6.34 8.09
CA LEU A 34 17.85 5.62 9.37
C LEU A 34 16.39 5.27 9.70
N GLY A 35 15.48 6.20 9.44
CA GLY A 35 14.03 5.98 9.60
C GLY A 35 13.52 4.86 8.69
N VAL A 36 13.94 4.84 7.44
CA VAL A 36 13.59 3.77 6.47
C VAL A 36 14.15 2.42 6.92
N GLU A 37 15.39 2.37 7.37
CA GLU A 37 16.01 1.14 7.88
C GLU A 37 15.27 0.63 9.14
N ALA A 38 14.95 1.52 10.08
CA ALA A 38 14.20 1.17 11.27
C ALA A 38 12.79 0.66 10.94
N LEU A 39 12.10 1.29 9.98
CA LEU A 39 10.78 0.87 9.50
C LEU A 39 10.83 -0.52 8.87
N ARG A 40 11.80 -0.78 8.00
CA ARG A 40 12.02 -2.12 7.41
C ARG A 40 12.32 -3.18 8.45
N GLY A 41 13.01 -2.80 9.53
CA GLY A 41 13.30 -3.68 10.67
C GLY A 41 12.14 -3.81 11.67
N GLY A 42 10.96 -3.24 11.40
CA GLY A 42 9.80 -3.29 12.30
C GLY A 42 9.94 -2.46 13.58
N ARG A 43 10.96 -1.60 13.66
CA ARG A 43 11.27 -0.75 14.82
C ARG A 43 10.52 0.59 14.74
N ALA A 44 9.19 0.54 14.84
CA ALA A 44 8.30 1.67 14.59
C ALA A 44 8.61 2.93 15.43
N GLN A 45 8.98 2.77 16.72
CA GLN A 45 9.30 3.91 17.59
C GLN A 45 10.61 4.60 17.18
N GLU A 46 11.59 3.83 16.75
CA GLU A 46 12.87 4.33 16.23
C GLU A 46 12.64 5.05 14.89
N ALA A 47 11.92 4.42 13.96
CA ALA A 47 11.56 5.02 12.68
C ALA A 47 10.84 6.37 12.87
N LEU A 48 9.88 6.44 13.80
CA LEU A 48 9.18 7.69 14.09
C LEU A 48 10.13 8.80 14.54
N ARG A 49 11.06 8.50 15.46
CA ARG A 49 12.05 9.49 15.93
C ARG A 49 12.93 9.98 14.80
N GLU A 50 13.43 9.08 13.97
CA GLU A 50 14.32 9.43 12.88
C GLU A 50 13.61 10.28 11.83
N PHE A 51 12.38 9.96 11.44
CA PHE A 51 11.59 10.82 10.53
C PHE A 51 11.26 12.18 11.18
N ASP A 52 11.01 12.25 12.49
CA ASP A 52 10.79 13.52 13.18
C ASP A 52 12.08 14.38 13.19
N GLU A 53 13.26 13.79 13.37
CA GLU A 53 14.54 14.53 13.28
C GLU A 53 14.81 14.99 11.83
N ALA A 54 14.51 14.16 10.83
CA ALA A 54 14.59 14.57 9.43
C ALA A 54 13.73 15.82 9.16
N LEU A 55 12.48 15.81 9.62
CA LEU A 55 11.52 16.89 9.42
C LEU A 55 11.80 18.15 10.25
N LYS A 56 12.54 18.06 11.37
CA LYS A 56 13.05 19.20 12.11
C LYS A 56 14.17 19.91 11.35
N LEU A 57 14.97 19.15 10.59
CA LEU A 57 16.06 19.69 9.80
C LEU A 57 15.60 20.23 8.45
N ASP A 58 14.61 19.56 7.82
CA ASP A 58 14.00 19.94 6.56
C ASP A 58 12.49 19.65 6.59
N ASP A 59 11.68 20.67 6.85
CA ASP A 59 10.20 20.59 6.85
C ASP A 59 9.59 20.58 5.43
N GLN A 60 10.44 20.68 4.39
CA GLN A 60 10.05 20.59 2.98
C GLN A 60 10.44 19.24 2.35
N PHE A 61 10.62 18.19 3.16
CA PHE A 61 11.07 16.86 2.73
C PHE A 61 9.87 15.89 2.57
N PRO A 62 9.26 15.75 1.36
CA PRO A 62 8.05 14.97 1.16
C PRO A 62 8.22 13.48 1.46
N GLU A 63 9.40 12.89 1.20
CA GLU A 63 9.68 11.49 1.50
C GLU A 63 9.65 11.21 3.01
N ALA A 64 10.13 12.14 3.83
CA ALA A 64 10.09 11.98 5.27
C ALA A 64 8.66 12.05 5.83
N TYR A 65 7.79 12.89 5.25
CA TYR A 65 6.36 12.88 5.57
C TYR A 65 5.69 11.56 5.16
N LEU A 66 5.98 11.04 3.96
CA LEU A 66 5.46 9.75 3.52
C LEU A 66 5.92 8.63 4.48
N GLY A 67 7.22 8.56 4.79
CA GLY A 67 7.79 7.58 5.72
C GLY A 67 7.16 7.65 7.11
N ARG A 68 6.99 8.85 7.67
CA ARG A 68 6.33 9.04 8.96
C ARG A 68 4.85 8.66 8.93
N GLY A 69 4.16 8.96 7.84
CA GLY A 69 2.79 8.52 7.59
C GLY A 69 2.65 7.00 7.63
N LEU A 70 3.55 6.27 6.96
CA LEU A 70 3.61 4.80 7.02
C LEU A 70 3.82 4.29 8.44
N VAL A 71 4.71 4.93 9.22
CA VAL A 71 4.90 4.56 10.63
C VAL A 71 3.63 4.79 11.45
N TYR A 72 2.94 5.92 11.25
CA TYR A 72 1.68 6.17 11.94
C TYR A 72 0.61 5.14 11.57
N GLU A 73 0.48 4.78 10.31
CA GLU A 73 -0.53 3.82 9.86
C GLU A 73 -0.22 2.40 10.35
N PHE A 74 0.94 1.88 9.98
CA PHE A 74 1.25 0.46 10.18
C PHE A 74 1.91 0.17 11.54
N GLY A 75 2.69 1.13 12.08
CA GLY A 75 3.36 0.96 13.37
C GLY A 75 2.46 1.24 14.57
N PHE A 76 1.55 2.21 14.44
CA PHE A 76 0.75 2.68 15.58
C PHE A 76 -0.77 2.66 15.35
N GLY A 77 -1.25 2.35 14.14
CA GLY A 77 -2.67 2.40 13.80
C GLY A 77 -3.29 3.80 13.84
N LYS A 78 -2.48 4.85 13.74
CA LYS A 78 -2.88 6.25 13.88
C LYS A 78 -3.30 6.84 12.52
N THR A 79 -4.42 6.40 11.97
CA THR A 79 -4.90 6.73 10.62
C THR A 79 -5.01 8.23 10.34
N SER A 80 -5.49 9.03 11.31
CA SER A 80 -5.61 10.49 11.12
C SER A 80 -4.26 11.21 11.04
N GLN A 81 -3.22 10.68 11.69
CA GLN A 81 -1.87 11.24 11.61
C GLN A 81 -1.22 10.83 10.29
N ALA A 82 -1.37 9.57 9.88
CA ALA A 82 -0.93 9.08 8.58
C ALA A 82 -1.52 9.91 7.44
N GLU A 83 -2.83 10.14 7.45
CA GLU A 83 -3.50 10.94 6.43
C GLU A 83 -2.96 12.38 6.34
N ARG A 84 -2.72 13.03 7.48
CA ARG A 84 -2.13 14.38 7.47
C ARG A 84 -0.75 14.40 6.83
N ASP A 85 0.06 13.40 7.15
CA ASP A 85 1.42 13.31 6.63
C ASP A 85 1.43 12.97 5.14
N TYR A 86 0.59 12.04 4.67
CA TYR A 86 0.44 11.74 3.23
C TYR A 86 0.00 12.98 2.45
N ARG A 87 -1.00 13.71 2.95
CA ARG A 87 -1.42 14.97 2.33
C ARG A 87 -0.36 16.06 2.37
N LYS A 88 0.46 16.11 3.41
CA LYS A 88 1.59 17.05 3.47
C LYS A 88 2.66 16.69 2.45
N ALA A 89 2.97 15.40 2.28
CA ALA A 89 3.87 14.93 1.22
C ALA A 89 3.37 15.36 -0.17
N LEU A 90 2.07 15.16 -0.45
CA LEU A 90 1.44 15.56 -1.72
C LEU A 90 1.37 17.08 -1.91
N ALA A 91 1.17 17.85 -0.84
CA ALA A 91 1.22 19.30 -0.92
C ALA A 91 2.62 19.82 -1.29
N LEU A 92 3.68 19.13 -0.88
CA LEU A 92 5.07 19.45 -1.22
C LEU A 92 5.47 18.91 -2.60
N ARG A 93 4.95 17.75 -2.97
CA ARG A 93 5.19 17.11 -4.27
C ARG A 93 3.88 16.56 -4.83
N PRO A 94 3.15 17.36 -5.64
CA PRO A 94 1.87 16.95 -6.20
C PRO A 94 1.93 15.73 -7.14
N SER A 95 3.06 15.48 -7.79
CA SER A 95 3.32 14.26 -8.57
C SER A 95 4.20 13.31 -7.75
N TYR A 96 3.58 12.62 -6.79
CA TYR A 96 4.22 11.64 -5.92
C TYR A 96 3.35 10.36 -5.87
N PRO A 97 3.54 9.45 -6.84
CA PRO A 97 2.63 8.32 -7.04
C PRO A 97 2.56 7.37 -5.84
N GLU A 98 3.66 7.16 -5.11
CA GLU A 98 3.66 6.35 -3.90
C GLU A 98 2.76 6.98 -2.82
N ALA A 99 2.86 8.29 -2.61
CA ALA A 99 2.03 8.99 -1.62
C ALA A 99 0.55 9.01 -2.01
N HIS A 100 0.23 9.14 -3.30
CA HIS A 100 -1.13 8.99 -3.81
C HIS A 100 -1.66 7.58 -3.58
N ASN A 101 -0.87 6.53 -3.89
CA ASN A 101 -1.26 5.15 -3.66
C ASN A 101 -1.53 4.88 -2.16
N ASP A 102 -0.66 5.33 -1.27
CA ASP A 102 -0.79 5.07 0.17
C ASP A 102 -1.96 5.85 0.78
N LEU A 103 -2.17 7.12 0.37
CA LEU A 103 -3.36 7.87 0.75
C LEU A 103 -4.63 7.18 0.24
N GLY A 104 -4.62 6.70 -1.01
CA GLY A 104 -5.72 5.95 -1.60
C GLY A 104 -6.07 4.70 -0.79
N GLN A 105 -5.07 3.90 -0.39
CA GLN A 105 -5.28 2.72 0.46
C GLN A 105 -5.89 3.10 1.82
N LEU A 106 -5.36 4.14 2.47
CA LEU A 106 -5.88 4.62 3.74
C LEU A 106 -7.33 5.09 3.63
N LEU A 107 -7.67 5.83 2.57
CA LEU A 107 -9.03 6.29 2.28
C LEU A 107 -9.98 5.09 2.05
N ALA A 108 -9.58 4.11 1.24
CA ALA A 108 -10.37 2.91 1.00
C ALA A 108 -10.62 2.10 2.29
N LYS A 109 -9.60 1.97 3.13
CA LYS A 109 -9.67 1.28 4.43
C LYS A 109 -10.60 2.00 5.43
N THR A 110 -10.68 3.33 5.34
CA THR A 110 -11.55 4.16 6.20
C THR A 110 -12.93 4.43 5.61
N GLY A 111 -13.35 3.71 4.56
CA GLY A 111 -14.68 3.77 3.96
C GLY A 111 -14.88 4.94 2.97
N ARG A 112 -13.83 5.65 2.61
CA ARG A 112 -13.86 6.77 1.66
C ARG A 112 -13.42 6.34 0.25
N ALA A 113 -14.05 5.27 -0.23
CA ALA A 113 -13.60 4.59 -1.44
C ALA A 113 -13.65 5.47 -2.71
N ASP A 114 -14.64 6.39 -2.83
CA ASP A 114 -14.68 7.32 -3.97
C ASP A 114 -13.47 8.26 -3.99
N GLN A 115 -13.04 8.76 -2.81
CA GLN A 115 -11.83 9.57 -2.71
C GLN A 115 -10.58 8.73 -3.03
N ALA A 116 -10.57 7.47 -2.58
CA ALA A 116 -9.48 6.55 -2.88
C ALA A 116 -9.27 6.34 -4.38
N LEU A 117 -10.37 6.24 -5.16
CA LEU A 117 -10.27 6.09 -6.62
C LEU A 117 -9.55 7.27 -7.26
N ALA A 118 -9.83 8.50 -6.83
CA ALA A 118 -9.16 9.69 -7.36
C ALA A 118 -7.64 9.67 -7.05
N GLU A 119 -7.26 9.21 -5.87
CA GLU A 119 -5.85 9.09 -5.49
C GLU A 119 -5.14 7.98 -6.29
N PHE A 120 -5.78 6.83 -6.50
CA PHE A 120 -5.21 5.78 -7.36
C PHE A 120 -5.09 6.22 -8.82
N ASP A 121 -6.05 6.98 -9.33
CA ASP A 121 -5.98 7.54 -10.69
C ASP A 121 -4.83 8.54 -10.81
N ALA A 122 -4.60 9.38 -9.79
CA ALA A 122 -3.45 10.28 -9.74
C ALA A 122 -2.11 9.52 -9.71
N ALA A 123 -2.00 8.44 -8.93
CA ALA A 123 -0.81 7.59 -8.92
C ALA A 123 -0.57 6.96 -10.30
N LEU A 124 -1.61 6.47 -10.97
CA LEU A 124 -1.53 5.80 -12.28
C LEU A 124 -1.28 6.78 -13.44
N ALA A 125 -1.52 8.07 -13.26
CA ALA A 125 -1.24 9.09 -14.26
C ALA A 125 0.26 9.41 -14.39
N ASP A 126 1.07 9.07 -13.40
CA ASP A 126 2.51 9.27 -13.43
C ASP A 126 3.20 8.12 -14.19
N MET A 127 3.77 8.43 -15.37
CA MET A 127 4.47 7.44 -16.20
C MET A 127 5.80 6.96 -15.60
N MET A 128 6.34 7.67 -14.61
CA MET A 128 7.57 7.29 -13.90
C MET A 128 7.31 6.44 -12.66
N TYR A 129 6.05 6.13 -12.37
CA TYR A 129 5.72 5.26 -11.25
C TYR A 129 6.29 3.85 -11.46
N HIS A 130 7.16 3.41 -10.54
CA HIS A 130 7.86 2.14 -10.68
C HIS A 130 6.96 0.91 -10.53
N GLU A 131 5.90 1.02 -9.72
CA GLU A 131 5.01 -0.09 -9.39
C GLU A 131 3.51 0.22 -9.65
N PRO A 132 3.15 0.67 -10.87
CA PRO A 132 1.77 1.08 -11.17
C PRO A 132 0.76 -0.07 -10.98
N TYR A 133 1.22 -1.32 -11.08
CA TYR A 133 0.39 -2.50 -10.82
C TYR A 133 -0.15 -2.52 -9.38
N VAL A 134 0.59 -2.00 -8.39
CA VAL A 134 0.12 -1.93 -7.00
C VAL A 134 -1.10 -1.02 -6.89
N ALA A 135 -1.00 0.23 -7.39
CA ALA A 135 -2.11 1.17 -7.40
C ALA A 135 -3.31 0.64 -8.21
N ARG A 136 -3.06 -0.07 -9.32
CA ARG A 136 -4.12 -0.69 -10.12
C ARG A 136 -4.85 -1.79 -9.36
N CYS A 137 -4.15 -2.67 -8.65
CA CYS A 137 -4.76 -3.69 -7.80
C CYS A 137 -5.58 -3.07 -6.67
N ASN A 138 -5.06 -2.04 -6.01
CA ASN A 138 -5.74 -1.32 -4.95
C ASN A 138 -7.00 -0.60 -5.45
N LYS A 139 -6.92 0.02 -6.65
CA LYS A 139 -8.09 0.59 -7.33
C LYS A 139 -9.16 -0.47 -7.60
N GLY A 140 -8.76 -1.63 -8.11
CA GLY A 140 -9.67 -2.75 -8.34
C GLY A 140 -10.39 -3.19 -7.08
N GLN A 141 -9.68 -3.30 -5.96
CA GLN A 141 -10.27 -3.63 -4.66
C GLN A 141 -11.24 -2.54 -4.18
N ALA A 142 -10.91 -1.26 -4.36
CA ALA A 142 -11.78 -0.15 -4.00
C ALA A 142 -13.06 -0.13 -4.83
N LEU A 143 -12.97 -0.34 -6.15
CA LEU A 143 -14.12 -0.49 -7.04
C LEU A 143 -15.05 -1.61 -6.61
N TRP A 144 -14.49 -2.79 -6.29
CA TRP A 144 -15.27 -3.91 -5.81
C TRP A 144 -16.02 -3.58 -4.50
N ARG A 145 -15.37 -2.90 -3.55
CA ARG A 145 -16.00 -2.45 -2.30
C ARG A 145 -17.14 -1.45 -2.52
N LEU A 146 -17.07 -0.63 -3.56
CA LEU A 146 -18.14 0.29 -3.99
C LEU A 146 -19.30 -0.42 -4.72
N GLY A 147 -19.26 -1.75 -4.87
CA GLY A 147 -20.26 -2.51 -5.60
C GLY A 147 -20.02 -2.52 -7.13
N ARG A 148 -19.01 -1.85 -7.65
CA ARG A 148 -18.59 -1.87 -9.06
C ARG A 148 -17.73 -3.13 -9.33
N LYS A 149 -18.37 -4.29 -9.10
CA LYS A 149 -17.70 -5.57 -8.95
C LYS A 149 -16.92 -6.02 -10.19
N ASP A 150 -17.55 -5.97 -11.36
CA ASP A 150 -16.91 -6.42 -12.61
C ASP A 150 -15.77 -5.48 -13.01
N GLU A 151 -15.92 -4.19 -12.80
CA GLU A 151 -14.85 -3.21 -13.03
C GLU A 151 -13.68 -3.48 -12.07
N GLY A 152 -13.95 -3.72 -10.80
CA GLY A 152 -12.93 -4.05 -9.81
C GLY A 152 -12.14 -5.31 -10.19
N ILE A 153 -12.83 -6.38 -10.57
CA ILE A 153 -12.20 -7.63 -11.02
C ILE A 153 -11.38 -7.40 -12.31
N ALA A 154 -11.87 -6.59 -13.24
CA ALA A 154 -11.15 -6.25 -14.46
C ALA A 154 -9.84 -5.51 -14.17
N GLU A 155 -9.86 -4.50 -13.29
CA GLU A 155 -8.67 -3.77 -12.87
C GLU A 155 -7.65 -4.69 -12.17
N MET A 156 -8.11 -5.60 -11.31
CA MET A 156 -7.22 -6.57 -10.66
C MET A 156 -6.63 -7.56 -11.66
N LYS A 157 -7.38 -8.02 -12.65
CA LYS A 157 -6.84 -8.87 -13.73
C LYS A 157 -5.81 -8.09 -14.57
N ALA A 158 -6.05 -6.81 -14.86
CA ALA A 158 -5.10 -5.95 -15.57
C ALA A 158 -3.83 -5.70 -14.74
N CYS A 159 -3.94 -5.51 -13.42
CA CYS A 159 -2.80 -5.48 -12.50
C CYS A 159 -1.95 -6.75 -12.63
N LEU A 160 -2.57 -7.92 -12.57
CA LEU A 160 -1.88 -9.23 -12.62
C LEU A 160 -1.33 -9.57 -14.01
N SER A 161 -1.85 -8.96 -15.07
CA SER A 161 -1.23 -9.07 -16.40
C SER A 161 0.08 -8.28 -16.50
N GLN A 162 0.17 -7.14 -15.79
CA GLN A 162 1.40 -6.35 -15.69
C GLN A 162 2.42 -6.98 -14.74
N ALA A 163 1.95 -7.54 -13.62
CA ALA A 163 2.79 -8.15 -12.59
C ALA A 163 2.30 -9.58 -12.25
N PRO A 164 2.59 -10.59 -13.10
CA PRO A 164 2.07 -11.96 -12.92
C PRO A 164 2.48 -12.63 -11.61
N ARG A 165 3.54 -12.15 -10.96
CA ARG A 165 4.08 -12.68 -9.71
C ARG A 165 3.69 -11.84 -8.48
N TYR A 166 2.78 -10.89 -8.63
CA TYR A 166 2.33 -10.06 -7.50
C TYR A 166 1.43 -10.86 -6.57
N CYS A 167 2.01 -11.36 -5.49
CA CYS A 167 1.39 -12.29 -4.55
C CYS A 167 0.15 -11.72 -3.87
N ASP A 168 0.22 -10.48 -3.39
CA ASP A 168 -0.90 -9.87 -2.69
C ASP A 168 -2.09 -9.60 -3.62
N GLY A 169 -1.83 -9.20 -4.86
CA GLY A 169 -2.88 -9.05 -5.88
C GLY A 169 -3.58 -10.37 -6.20
N ARG A 170 -2.84 -11.47 -6.31
CA ARG A 170 -3.43 -12.80 -6.57
C ARG A 170 -4.26 -13.31 -5.42
N ARG A 171 -3.75 -13.19 -4.20
CA ARG A 171 -4.47 -13.54 -2.98
C ARG A 171 -5.80 -12.79 -2.91
N GLU A 172 -5.76 -11.48 -3.14
CA GLU A 172 -6.94 -10.63 -3.03
C GLU A 172 -7.96 -10.90 -4.15
N LEU A 173 -7.50 -11.08 -5.39
CA LEU A 173 -8.40 -11.47 -6.49
C LEU A 173 -9.05 -12.83 -6.22
N GLY A 174 -8.29 -13.82 -5.74
CA GLY A 174 -8.83 -15.13 -5.37
C GLY A 174 -9.92 -15.00 -4.30
N ARG A 175 -9.67 -14.20 -3.26
CA ARG A 175 -10.64 -13.93 -2.19
C ARG A 175 -11.92 -13.26 -2.72
N ILE A 176 -11.78 -12.26 -3.56
CA ILE A 176 -12.91 -11.56 -4.20
C ILE A 176 -13.72 -12.53 -5.06
N LEU A 177 -13.08 -13.30 -5.92
CA LEU A 177 -13.76 -14.28 -6.77
C LEU A 177 -14.53 -15.33 -5.97
N LEU A 178 -13.97 -15.79 -4.85
CA LEU A 178 -14.67 -16.70 -3.93
C LEU A 178 -15.91 -16.05 -3.32
N SER A 179 -15.86 -14.78 -2.95
CA SER A 179 -17.00 -14.06 -2.39
C SER A 179 -18.11 -13.80 -3.41
N GLU A 180 -17.76 -13.75 -4.71
CA GLU A 180 -18.72 -13.60 -5.82
C GLU A 180 -19.22 -14.95 -6.35
N GLY A 181 -18.85 -16.07 -5.72
CA GLY A 181 -19.23 -17.40 -6.17
C GLY A 181 -18.52 -17.88 -7.44
N ARG A 182 -17.54 -17.16 -7.93
CA ARG A 182 -16.70 -17.48 -9.11
C ARG A 182 -15.60 -18.46 -8.71
N THR A 183 -16.01 -19.60 -8.14
CA THR A 183 -15.09 -20.50 -7.41
C THR A 183 -14.00 -21.09 -8.31
N GLN A 184 -14.31 -21.46 -9.56
CA GLN A 184 -13.31 -22.02 -10.46
C GLN A 184 -12.23 -20.98 -10.83
N GLU A 185 -12.63 -19.76 -11.15
CA GLU A 185 -11.67 -18.68 -11.40
C GLU A 185 -10.82 -18.36 -10.18
N ALA A 186 -11.41 -18.46 -8.99
CA ALA A 186 -10.65 -18.29 -7.75
C ALA A 186 -9.60 -19.39 -7.57
N ILE A 187 -9.94 -20.65 -7.84
CA ILE A 187 -9.00 -21.79 -7.79
C ILE A 187 -7.82 -21.55 -8.74
N ASP A 188 -8.09 -21.06 -9.95
CA ASP A 188 -7.04 -20.77 -10.93
C ASP A 188 -6.09 -19.68 -10.41
N GLN A 189 -6.61 -18.59 -9.85
CA GLN A 189 -5.77 -17.52 -9.28
C GLN A 189 -5.01 -17.97 -8.03
N LEU A 190 -5.67 -18.68 -7.12
CA LEU A 190 -5.06 -19.19 -5.90
C LEU A 190 -4.05 -20.31 -6.17
N GLY A 191 -4.23 -21.09 -7.22
CA GLY A 191 -3.24 -22.06 -7.70
C GLY A 191 -1.94 -21.38 -8.09
N VAL A 192 -2.03 -20.34 -8.93
CA VAL A 192 -0.85 -19.54 -9.28
C VAL A 192 -0.24 -18.84 -8.06
N TYR A 193 -1.07 -18.40 -7.10
CA TYR A 193 -0.60 -17.82 -5.84
C TYR A 193 0.22 -18.85 -5.05
N ALA A 194 -0.29 -20.08 -4.88
CA ALA A 194 0.39 -21.14 -4.15
C ALA A 194 1.72 -21.54 -4.81
N ASP A 195 1.72 -21.68 -6.13
CA ASP A 195 2.91 -22.11 -6.87
C ASP A 195 4.02 -21.02 -6.88
N THR A 196 3.61 -19.75 -6.95
CA THR A 196 4.55 -18.63 -7.13
C THR A 196 5.09 -18.13 -5.80
N CYS A 197 4.23 -18.02 -4.78
CA CYS A 197 4.55 -17.27 -3.56
C CYS A 197 5.08 -18.17 -2.43
N LYS A 198 4.89 -19.46 -2.54
CA LYS A 198 5.43 -20.49 -1.60
C LYS A 198 5.15 -20.12 -0.13
N ARG A 199 3.90 -19.84 0.17
CA ARG A 199 3.44 -19.44 1.51
C ARG A 199 2.37 -20.40 2.01
N ALA A 200 2.35 -20.67 3.31
CA ALA A 200 1.36 -21.56 3.92
C ALA A 200 -0.09 -21.06 3.70
N ASP A 201 -0.31 -19.75 3.82
CA ASP A 201 -1.62 -19.16 3.61
C ASP A 201 -2.14 -19.31 2.16
N ALA A 202 -1.24 -19.39 1.18
CA ALA A 202 -1.62 -19.63 -0.22
C ALA A 202 -2.22 -21.02 -0.41
N HIS A 203 -1.58 -22.04 0.15
CA HIS A 203 -2.07 -23.42 0.12
C HIS A 203 -3.35 -23.58 0.96
N LEU A 204 -3.47 -22.90 2.10
CA LEU A 204 -4.70 -22.88 2.90
C LEU A 204 -5.88 -22.34 2.08
N GLN A 205 -5.72 -21.18 1.44
CA GLN A 205 -6.79 -20.58 0.64
C GLN A 205 -7.18 -21.45 -0.56
N LEU A 206 -6.21 -22.04 -1.24
CA LEU A 206 -6.47 -22.95 -2.36
C LEU A 206 -7.22 -24.21 -1.89
N ALA A 207 -6.82 -24.80 -0.76
CA ALA A 207 -7.50 -25.96 -0.18
C ALA A 207 -8.96 -25.65 0.16
N LEU A 208 -9.23 -24.51 0.81
CA LEU A 208 -10.57 -24.05 1.15
C LEU A 208 -11.43 -23.80 -0.12
N ALA A 209 -10.84 -23.28 -1.18
CA ALA A 209 -11.51 -23.09 -2.45
C ALA A 209 -11.90 -24.45 -3.12
N ARG A 210 -10.98 -25.40 -3.11
CA ARG A 210 -11.22 -26.78 -3.63
C ARG A 210 -12.30 -27.50 -2.84
N MET A 211 -12.36 -27.34 -1.52
CA MET A 211 -13.44 -27.88 -0.70
C MET A 211 -14.81 -27.39 -1.15
N LYS A 212 -14.94 -26.13 -1.55
CA LYS A 212 -16.21 -25.58 -2.06
C LYS A 212 -16.69 -26.21 -3.36
N THR A 213 -15.79 -26.79 -4.14
CA THR A 213 -16.14 -27.54 -5.38
C THR A 213 -16.30 -29.03 -5.18
N GLY A 214 -16.11 -29.54 -3.96
CA GLY A 214 -16.17 -30.96 -3.67
C GLY A 214 -14.87 -31.71 -4.02
N ASP A 215 -13.81 -31.02 -4.43
CA ASP A 215 -12.47 -31.61 -4.67
C ASP A 215 -11.75 -31.89 -3.34
N ALA A 216 -12.26 -32.88 -2.60
CA ALA A 216 -11.70 -33.23 -1.30
C ALA A 216 -10.28 -33.78 -1.40
N ALA A 217 -9.93 -34.51 -2.48
CA ALA A 217 -8.61 -35.05 -2.69
C ALA A 217 -7.58 -33.94 -2.96
N GLY A 218 -7.92 -33.01 -3.85
CA GLY A 218 -7.08 -31.83 -4.11
C GLY A 218 -6.95 -30.92 -2.89
N ALA A 219 -8.04 -30.70 -2.16
CA ALA A 219 -8.01 -29.93 -0.92
C ALA A 219 -7.07 -30.55 0.13
N LYS A 220 -7.15 -31.89 0.32
CA LYS A 220 -6.28 -32.60 1.24
C LYS A 220 -4.80 -32.42 0.89
N ALA A 221 -4.44 -32.53 -0.37
CA ALA A 221 -3.06 -32.34 -0.82
C ALA A 221 -2.55 -30.92 -0.52
N GLU A 222 -3.40 -29.89 -0.71
CA GLU A 222 -3.02 -28.50 -0.41
C GLU A 222 -2.95 -28.25 1.11
N PHE A 223 -3.83 -28.82 1.94
CA PHE A 223 -3.72 -28.76 3.40
C PHE A 223 -2.44 -29.42 3.92
N GLU A 224 -1.98 -30.52 3.31
CA GLU A 224 -0.72 -31.17 3.66
C GLU A 224 0.48 -30.25 3.42
N LYS A 225 0.55 -29.62 2.23
CA LYS A 225 1.58 -28.62 1.92
C LYS A 225 1.54 -27.41 2.86
N CYS A 226 0.34 -26.89 3.14
CA CYS A 226 0.14 -25.79 4.08
C CYS A 226 0.68 -26.15 5.48
N ARG A 227 0.33 -27.31 5.99
CA ARG A 227 0.81 -27.79 7.31
C ARG A 227 2.34 -27.88 7.35
N GLU A 228 2.95 -28.42 6.30
CA GLU A 228 4.40 -28.58 6.22
C GLU A 228 5.13 -27.23 6.17
N MET A 229 4.63 -26.30 5.37
CA MET A 229 5.23 -24.97 5.21
C MET A 229 4.96 -24.04 6.39
N GLY A 230 3.83 -24.21 7.06
CA GLY A 230 3.36 -23.37 8.16
C GLY A 230 3.66 -23.94 9.56
N GLN A 231 4.66 -24.78 9.72
CA GLN A 231 5.02 -25.33 11.05
C GLN A 231 5.29 -24.21 12.06
N GLY A 232 4.56 -24.24 13.18
CA GLY A 232 4.66 -23.19 14.22
C GLY A 232 3.99 -21.87 13.86
N GLN A 233 3.22 -21.81 12.79
CA GLN A 233 2.42 -20.65 12.36
C GLN A 233 0.93 -20.99 12.44
N PRO A 234 0.06 -19.98 12.64
CA PRO A 234 -1.40 -20.17 12.74
C PRO A 234 -2.01 -20.92 11.55
N GLU A 235 -1.54 -20.63 10.34
CA GLU A 235 -2.01 -21.27 9.11
C GLU A 235 -1.70 -22.76 9.07
N GLY A 236 -0.50 -23.16 9.50
CA GLY A 236 -0.12 -24.56 9.57
C GLY A 236 -0.95 -25.36 10.58
N GLU A 237 -1.27 -24.75 11.73
CA GLU A 237 -2.17 -25.33 12.73
C GLU A 237 -3.60 -25.47 12.20
N GLU A 238 -4.10 -24.48 11.47
CA GLU A 238 -5.43 -24.52 10.84
C GLU A 238 -5.49 -25.65 9.80
N CYS A 239 -4.46 -25.79 8.98
CA CYS A 239 -4.36 -26.88 8.01
C CYS A 239 -4.30 -28.25 8.67
N ALA A 240 -3.58 -28.38 9.78
CA ALA A 240 -3.54 -29.63 10.55
C ALA A 240 -4.93 -30.00 11.12
N ARG A 241 -5.69 -29.03 11.65
CA ARG A 241 -7.07 -29.24 12.11
C ARG A 241 -7.98 -29.66 10.96
N SER A 242 -7.89 -28.98 9.80
CA SER A 242 -8.69 -29.28 8.62
C SER A 242 -8.45 -30.71 8.10
N LEU A 243 -7.23 -31.19 8.12
CA LEU A 243 -6.88 -32.57 7.75
C LEU A 243 -7.52 -33.63 8.65
N LEU A 244 -7.77 -33.32 9.93
CA LEU A 244 -8.47 -34.25 10.83
C LEU A 244 -9.96 -34.40 10.49
N LEU A 245 -10.54 -33.36 9.92
CA LEU A 245 -11.96 -33.32 9.53
C LEU A 245 -12.22 -34.00 8.16
N LEU A 246 -11.19 -34.22 7.37
CA LEU A 246 -11.25 -34.87 6.05
C LEU A 246 -11.03 -36.39 6.09
N LYS A 247 -10.94 -36.95 7.27
CA LYS A 247 -10.89 -38.40 7.50
C LYS A 247 -12.31 -38.96 7.55
#